data_0f4e3287a19f0f75eb83fc7a4d17a68a
#
_entry.id   0f4e3287a19f0f75eb83fc7a4d17a68a
#
_cell.length_a   1.000
_cell.length_b   1.000
_cell.length_c   1.000
_cell.angle_alpha   90.00
_cell.angle_beta   90.00
_cell.angle_gamma   90.00
#
_symmetry.space_group_name_H-M   'P 1'
#
loop_
_entity.id
_entity.type
_entity.pdbx_description
1 polymer ?
#
loop_
_entity_poly.entity_id
_entity_poly.type
_entity_poly.pdbx_seq_one_letter_code
_entity_poly.pdbx_strand_id
1 'polypeptide(L)'
;MWRYSPVLPLEAGEQPVSLGEGWTPLLRASRLGSDLGLTQLLIKDEALNPTNSFKARGMSAAVTRAHALGATTLAVPSAGNAACALAAYAARAGLQAQVFMPQDVK
;
A
#
# COMPACT_ATOMS: atom_id res chain seq x y z
N MET A 1 3.62 4.45 7.61
CA MET A 1 2.35 3.85 8.08
C MET A 1 2.52 3.27 9.49
N TRP A 2 3.54 2.55 9.75
CA TRP A 2 3.73 1.71 10.95
C TRP A 2 3.89 2.45 12.30
N ARG A 3 3.94 3.78 12.30
CA ARG A 3 3.78 4.56 13.55
C ARG A 3 2.42 4.35 14.24
N TYR A 4 1.47 3.75 13.53
CA TYR A 4 0.16 3.37 14.05
C TYR A 4 0.07 1.87 14.36
N SER A 5 1.21 1.20 14.59
CA SER A 5 1.28 -0.24 14.87
C SER A 5 0.28 -0.72 15.95
N PRO A 6 -0.06 0.05 17.01
CA PRO A 6 -1.02 -0.42 18.01
C PRO A 6 -2.43 -0.73 17.48
N VAL A 7 -2.78 -0.22 16.28
CA VAL A 7 -4.09 -0.45 15.64
C VAL A 7 -3.95 -1.17 14.30
N LEU A 8 -2.77 -1.66 13.98
CA LEU A 8 -2.48 -2.42 12.76
C LEU A 8 -2.24 -3.89 13.12
N PRO A 9 -2.37 -4.82 12.15
CA PRO A 9 -2.20 -6.26 12.39
C PRO A 9 -0.72 -6.63 12.57
N LEU A 10 -0.10 -6.11 13.60
CA LEU A 10 1.29 -6.38 13.99
C LEU A 10 1.30 -6.82 15.45
N GLU A 11 1.83 -7.99 15.74
CA GLU A 11 1.93 -8.50 17.10
C GLU A 11 3.24 -8.08 17.78
N ALA A 12 3.30 -8.21 19.09
CA ALA A 12 4.47 -7.84 19.86
C ALA A 12 5.70 -8.65 19.42
N GLY A 13 6.77 -7.94 19.06
CA GLY A 13 8.02 -8.56 18.57
C GLY A 13 8.07 -8.78 17.05
N GLU A 14 6.96 -8.65 16.32
CA GLU A 14 6.96 -8.74 14.87
C GLU A 14 7.56 -7.47 14.23
N GLN A 15 8.27 -7.67 13.13
CA GLN A 15 8.81 -6.57 12.32
C GLN A 15 7.98 -6.40 11.05
N PRO A 16 7.55 -5.17 10.72
CA PRO A 16 6.75 -4.96 9.52
C PRO A 16 7.57 -5.09 8.25
N VAL A 17 6.99 -5.71 7.24
CA VAL A 17 7.49 -5.68 5.87
C VAL A 17 7.13 -4.32 5.28
N SER A 18 8.11 -3.42 5.19
CA SER A 18 7.92 -2.03 4.77
C SER A 18 8.89 -1.64 3.65
N LEU A 19 8.42 -0.81 2.74
CA LEU A 19 9.17 -0.11 1.70
C LEU A 19 9.14 1.41 1.93
N GLY A 20 8.72 1.87 3.13
CA GLY A 20 8.62 3.28 3.49
C GLY A 20 7.26 3.92 3.17
N GLU A 21 6.20 3.12 3.02
CA GLU A 21 4.85 3.62 2.74
C GLU A 21 4.34 4.55 3.85
N GLY A 22 3.58 5.54 3.42
CA GLY A 22 3.07 6.59 4.29
C GLY A 22 3.88 7.88 4.15
N TRP A 23 3.68 8.81 5.08
CA TRP A 23 4.27 10.16 5.03
C TRP A 23 3.97 10.92 3.74
N THR A 24 2.93 10.50 3.02
CA THR A 24 2.49 11.13 1.79
C THR A 24 2.07 12.58 2.04
N PRO A 25 2.35 13.49 1.11
CA PRO A 25 2.11 14.91 1.32
C PRO A 25 0.62 15.24 1.41
N LEU A 26 0.36 16.35 2.08
CA LEU A 26 -0.96 16.96 2.17
C LEU A 26 -0.87 18.30 1.45
N LEU A 27 -1.43 18.36 0.25
CA LEU A 27 -1.33 19.49 -0.67
C LEU A 27 -2.55 20.41 -0.55
N ARG A 28 -2.32 21.72 -0.47
CA ARG A 28 -3.42 22.69 -0.49
C ARG A 28 -3.92 22.90 -1.93
N ALA A 29 -5.20 22.65 -2.16
CA ALA A 29 -5.86 22.83 -3.45
C ALA A 29 -6.69 24.12 -3.47
N SER A 30 -6.02 25.28 -3.41
CA SER A 30 -6.67 26.58 -3.23
C SER A 30 -7.63 26.94 -4.39
N ARG A 31 -7.24 26.68 -5.64
CA ARG A 31 -8.09 26.99 -6.82
C ARG A 31 -9.36 26.14 -6.81
N LEU A 32 -9.21 24.82 -6.73
CA LEU A 32 -10.35 23.90 -6.66
C LEU A 32 -11.22 24.16 -5.42
N GLY A 33 -10.60 24.50 -4.30
CA GLY A 33 -11.30 24.90 -3.09
C GLY A 33 -12.18 26.12 -3.32
N SER A 34 -11.64 27.17 -3.97
CA SER A 34 -12.40 28.37 -4.31
C SER A 34 -13.60 28.05 -5.21
N ASP A 35 -13.39 27.25 -6.25
CA ASP A 35 -14.44 26.87 -7.21
C ASP A 35 -15.57 26.07 -6.54
N LEU A 36 -15.25 25.33 -5.49
CA LEU A 36 -16.20 24.52 -4.70
C LEU A 36 -16.75 25.24 -3.44
N GLY A 37 -16.36 26.50 -3.21
CA GLY A 37 -16.76 27.24 -2.00
C GLY A 37 -16.13 26.71 -0.70
N LEU A 38 -15.00 25.98 -0.79
CA LEU A 38 -14.29 25.41 0.36
C LEU A 38 -13.09 26.28 0.72
N THR A 39 -13.02 26.77 1.94
CA THR A 39 -11.92 27.63 2.41
C THR A 39 -10.62 26.88 2.66
N GLN A 40 -10.70 25.57 2.96
CA GLN A 40 -9.54 24.71 3.25
C GLN A 40 -9.72 23.34 2.61
N LEU A 41 -9.46 23.24 1.31
CA LEU A 41 -9.40 21.95 0.64
C LEU A 41 -7.95 21.46 0.61
N LEU A 42 -7.75 20.26 1.16
CA LEU A 42 -6.46 19.57 1.15
C LEU A 42 -6.58 18.24 0.43
N ILE A 43 -5.57 17.92 -0.38
CA ILE A 43 -5.47 16.66 -1.11
C ILE A 43 -4.33 15.83 -0.50
N LYS A 44 -4.67 14.64 -0.02
CA LYS A 44 -3.70 13.64 0.41
C LYS A 44 -3.19 12.89 -0.81
N ASP A 45 -1.95 13.16 -1.23
CA ASP A 45 -1.38 12.55 -2.44
C ASP A 45 -0.80 11.17 -2.13
N GLU A 46 -1.61 10.14 -2.33
CA GLU A 46 -1.23 8.75 -2.12
C GLU A 46 -0.44 8.13 -3.30
N ALA A 47 -0.27 8.86 -4.40
CA ALA A 47 0.55 8.39 -5.53
C ALA A 47 2.04 8.33 -5.20
N LEU A 48 2.49 9.00 -4.14
CA LEU A 48 3.89 8.98 -3.70
C LEU A 48 4.24 7.82 -2.77
N ASN A 49 3.34 6.89 -2.53
CA ASN A 49 3.69 5.63 -1.88
C ASN A 49 4.58 4.75 -2.79
N PRO A 50 5.32 3.78 -2.23
CA PRO A 50 5.93 2.71 -3.02
C PRO A 50 4.93 2.10 -3.99
N THR A 51 5.39 1.75 -5.22
CA THR A 51 4.55 1.31 -6.33
C THR A 51 3.47 2.33 -6.78
N ASN A 52 3.69 3.61 -6.49
CA ASN A 52 2.91 4.76 -6.94
C ASN A 52 1.40 4.67 -6.66
N SER A 53 1.00 4.03 -5.55
CA SER A 53 -0.40 3.92 -5.18
C SER A 53 -0.63 3.67 -3.69
N PHE A 54 -1.84 3.98 -3.21
CA PHE A 54 -2.26 3.66 -1.83
C PHE A 54 -2.29 2.13 -1.55
N LYS A 55 -2.25 1.27 -2.58
CA LYS A 55 -2.21 -0.19 -2.42
C LYS A 55 -0.99 -0.66 -1.64
N ALA A 56 0.09 0.11 -1.66
CA ALA A 56 1.27 -0.11 -0.82
C ALA A 56 0.92 -0.30 0.66
N ARG A 57 0.00 0.49 1.20
CA ARG A 57 -0.39 0.41 2.62
C ARG A 57 -1.05 -0.93 2.95
N GLY A 58 -2.02 -1.35 2.15
CA GLY A 58 -2.71 -2.61 2.36
C GLY A 58 -1.79 -3.81 2.15
N MET A 59 -0.90 -3.76 1.15
CA MET A 59 0.02 -4.86 0.88
C MET A 59 1.15 -4.95 1.91
N SER A 60 1.64 -3.83 2.43
CA SER A 60 2.55 -3.84 3.57
C SER A 60 1.95 -4.60 4.76
N ALA A 61 0.71 -4.28 5.15
CA ALA A 61 0.03 -4.95 6.24
C ALA A 61 -0.25 -6.43 5.95
N ALA A 62 -0.80 -6.74 4.77
CA ALA A 62 -1.15 -8.11 4.38
C ALA A 62 0.07 -9.02 4.30
N VAL A 63 1.15 -8.55 3.66
CA VAL A 63 2.39 -9.33 3.52
C VAL A 63 3.07 -9.49 4.88
N THR A 64 3.10 -8.46 5.73
CA THR A 64 3.61 -8.57 7.09
C THR A 64 2.90 -9.70 7.84
N ARG A 65 1.57 -9.71 7.83
CA ARG A 65 0.79 -10.72 8.56
C ARG A 65 0.95 -12.11 7.96
N ALA A 66 0.92 -12.24 6.65
CA ALA A 66 1.11 -13.53 5.97
C ALA A 66 2.50 -14.11 6.23
N HIS A 67 3.55 -13.28 6.19
CA HIS A 67 4.92 -13.68 6.52
C HIS A 67 5.02 -14.17 7.96
N ALA A 68 4.46 -13.45 8.92
CA ALA A 68 4.45 -13.84 10.33
C ALA A 68 3.69 -15.17 10.58
N LEU A 69 2.68 -15.48 9.76
CA LEU A 69 1.95 -16.75 9.78
C LEU A 69 2.64 -17.88 9.02
N GLY A 70 3.86 -17.67 8.51
CA GLY A 70 4.65 -18.70 7.83
C GLY A 70 4.29 -18.93 6.35
N ALA A 71 3.55 -18.02 5.73
CA ALA A 71 3.29 -18.12 4.29
C ALA A 71 4.60 -18.02 3.49
N THR A 72 4.74 -18.83 2.45
CA THR A 72 5.88 -18.80 1.51
C THR A 72 5.51 -18.26 0.14
N THR A 73 4.22 -18.29 -0.17
CA THR A 73 3.67 -17.84 -1.47
C THR A 73 2.38 -17.05 -1.22
N LEU A 74 2.25 -15.94 -1.90
CA LEU A 74 1.07 -15.09 -1.87
C LEU A 74 0.48 -14.95 -3.26
N ALA A 75 -0.84 -14.85 -3.35
CA ALA A 75 -1.55 -14.75 -4.62
C ALA A 75 -2.52 -13.57 -4.61
N VAL A 76 -2.68 -12.89 -5.75
CA VAL A 76 -3.66 -11.81 -5.93
C VAL A 76 -4.27 -11.84 -7.32
N PRO A 77 -5.61 -11.77 -7.44
CA PRO A 77 -6.28 -11.53 -8.72
C PRO A 77 -6.31 -10.02 -9.01
N SER A 78 -5.36 -9.53 -9.79
CA SER A 78 -5.30 -8.11 -10.14
C SER A 78 -4.39 -7.87 -11.34
N ALA A 79 -4.83 -7.02 -12.27
CA ALA A 79 -4.03 -6.52 -13.39
C ALA A 79 -3.43 -5.13 -13.15
N GLY A 80 -3.47 -4.60 -11.93
CA GLY A 80 -3.09 -3.23 -11.65
C GLY A 80 -2.31 -3.06 -10.35
N ASN A 81 -2.54 -1.95 -9.67
CA ASN A 81 -1.76 -1.51 -8.52
C ASN A 81 -1.66 -2.51 -7.37
N ALA A 82 -2.67 -3.38 -7.16
CA ALA A 82 -2.59 -4.41 -6.14
C ALA A 82 -1.56 -5.49 -6.50
N ALA A 83 -1.48 -5.88 -7.78
CA ALA A 83 -0.47 -6.81 -8.28
C ALA A 83 0.94 -6.23 -8.13
N CYS A 84 1.14 -4.97 -8.56
CA CYS A 84 2.43 -4.29 -8.44
C CYS A 84 2.86 -4.19 -6.97
N ALA A 85 1.95 -3.83 -6.08
CA ALA A 85 2.24 -3.73 -4.67
C ALA A 85 2.55 -5.11 -4.06
N LEU A 86 1.75 -6.16 -4.36
CA LEU A 86 2.06 -7.50 -3.87
C LEU A 86 3.45 -7.95 -4.31
N ALA A 87 3.79 -7.80 -5.59
CA ALA A 87 5.10 -8.20 -6.11
C ALA A 87 6.25 -7.52 -5.35
N ALA A 88 6.16 -6.21 -5.12
CA ALA A 88 7.19 -5.45 -4.42
C ALA A 88 7.33 -5.86 -2.94
N TYR A 89 6.22 -6.00 -2.22
CA TYR A 89 6.25 -6.35 -0.79
C TYR A 89 6.59 -7.83 -0.57
N ALA A 90 6.14 -8.74 -1.44
CA ALA A 90 6.53 -10.14 -1.38
C ALA A 90 8.04 -10.29 -1.63
N ALA A 91 8.59 -9.61 -2.63
CA ALA A 91 10.04 -9.57 -2.88
C ALA A 91 10.80 -9.02 -1.66
N ARG A 92 10.31 -7.96 -1.02
CA ARG A 92 10.89 -7.40 0.21
C ARG A 92 10.91 -8.41 1.36
N ALA A 93 9.90 -9.28 1.43
CA ALA A 93 9.76 -10.31 2.47
C ALA A 93 10.46 -11.64 2.11
N GLY A 94 11.02 -11.78 0.92
CA GLY A 94 11.57 -13.05 0.44
C GLY A 94 10.51 -14.12 0.11
N LEU A 95 9.27 -13.70 -0.17
CA LEU A 95 8.14 -14.57 -0.50
C LEU A 95 7.93 -14.66 -2.01
N GLN A 96 7.32 -15.75 -2.46
CA GLN A 96 6.85 -15.87 -3.84
C GLN A 96 5.53 -15.09 -4.02
N ALA A 97 5.38 -14.43 -5.16
CA ALA A 97 4.15 -13.74 -5.56
C ALA A 97 3.58 -14.37 -6.82
N GLN A 98 2.29 -14.69 -6.79
CA GLN A 98 1.53 -15.14 -7.96
C GLN A 98 0.44 -14.12 -8.28
N VAL A 99 0.45 -13.62 -9.50
CA VAL A 99 -0.52 -12.65 -9.99
C VAL A 99 -1.40 -13.31 -11.03
N PHE A 100 -2.69 -13.29 -10.80
CA PHE A 100 -3.69 -13.78 -11.74
C PHE A 100 -4.39 -12.60 -12.40
N MET A 101 -4.38 -12.56 -13.72
CA MET A 101 -5.03 -11.49 -14.49
C MET A 101 -5.69 -12.06 -15.74
N PRO A 102 -6.74 -11.40 -16.28
CA PRO A 102 -7.29 -11.75 -17.57
C PRO A 102 -6.22 -11.68 -18.67
N GLN A 103 -6.33 -12.53 -19.68
CA GLN A 103 -5.35 -12.59 -20.77
C GLN A 103 -5.41 -11.36 -21.69
N ASP A 104 -6.53 -10.68 -21.73
CA ASP A 104 -6.85 -9.53 -22.60
C ASP A 104 -6.63 -8.17 -21.92
N VAL A 105 -5.86 -8.12 -20.84
CA VAL A 105 -5.53 -6.86 -20.17
C VAL A 105 -4.66 -6.01 -21.09
N LYS A 106 -5.08 -4.74 -21.29
CA LYS A 106 -4.37 -3.74 -22.09
C LYS A 106 -3.36 -2.97 -21.24
#